data_c581ebe39a89bdcd95838e40392d3ca9
#
_entry.id   c581ebe39a89bdcd95838e40392d3ca9
#
_cell.length_a   1.000
_cell.length_b   1.000
_cell.length_c   1.000
_cell.angle_alpha   90.00
_cell.angle_beta   90.00
_cell.angle_gamma   90.00
#
_symmetry.space_group_name_H-M   'P 1'
#
loop_
_entity.id
_entity.type
_entity.pdbx_description
1 polymer ?
#
loop_
_entity_poly.entity_id
_entity_poly.type
_entity_poly.pdbx_seq_one_letter_code
_entity_poly.pdbx_strand_id
1 'polypeptide(L)'
;MRLWTRFAFVALFVPIVASAQFRDLDAAMSNLERGFGGGDVDAIVSGIGSDAQVQLQFPGLADKDGFFGRDQAANLLDGLFNKVKPSGFERVSAKGARSEGQYHIKGRWSTAAGDRDLYITLQQKDGRWTVVSVRSAG
;
A
#
# COMPACT_ATOMS: atom_id res chain seq x y z
N MET A 1 2.54 -51.58 -13.81
CA MET A 1 2.50 -50.91 -13.82
C MET A 1 2.42 -50.01 -13.66
N ARG A 2 2.60 -49.72 -13.58
CA ARG A 2 2.54 -48.76 -13.49
C ARG A 2 2.45 -47.69 -13.36
N LEU A 3 2.50 -47.44 -13.23
CA LEU A 3 2.46 -46.43 -13.13
C LEU A 3 2.41 -45.51 -13.15
N TRP A 4 2.42 -45.46 -13.25
CA TRP A 4 2.35 -44.57 -13.26
C TRP A 4 2.15 -43.61 -13.15
N THR A 5 2.16 -43.48 -12.98
CA THR A 5 1.97 -42.61 -12.83
C THR A 5 1.78 -41.69 -12.67
N ARG A 6 1.83 -41.47 -12.65
CA ARG A 6 1.62 -40.62 -12.47
C ARG A 6 1.65 -39.58 -12.35
N PHE A 7 1.80 -39.09 -12.28
CA PHE A 7 1.82 -38.04 -12.19
C PHE A 7 1.74 -37.07 -12.14
N ALA A 8 1.70 -36.81 -12.30
CA ALA A 8 1.66 -35.97 -12.15
C ALA A 8 1.44 -35.01 -12.24
N PHE A 9 1.53 -34.50 -12.16
CA PHE A 9 1.36 -33.46 -12.18
C PHE A 9 1.25 -32.49 -12.02
N VAL A 10 1.41 -32.02 -12.11
CA VAL A 10 1.25 -31.21 -11.81
C VAL A 10 1.24 -30.21 -11.70
N ALA A 11 1.33 -29.68 -11.83
CA ALA A 11 1.32 -28.72 -11.65
C ALA A 11 1.28 -27.71 -11.72
N LEU A 12 1.36 -27.33 -11.90
CA LEU A 12 1.37 -26.38 -11.91
C LEU A 12 1.04 -25.30 -11.83
N PHE A 13 1.19 -24.81 -11.73
CA PHE A 13 0.82 -23.81 -11.57
C PHE A 13 1.11 -22.83 -11.42
N VAL A 14 1.32 -22.16 -11.45
CA VAL A 14 1.50 -21.28 -11.18
C VAL A 14 1.49 -20.20 -11.21
N PRO A 15 1.54 -19.61 -11.12
CA PRO A 15 1.61 -18.63 -11.09
C PRO A 15 1.72 -17.53 -10.95
N ILE A 16 1.83 -16.90 -10.94
CA ILE A 16 1.90 -16.01 -10.76
C ILE A 16 1.93 -14.84 -10.77
N VAL A 17 2.03 -14.31 -10.85
CA VAL A 17 2.09 -13.34 -10.93
C VAL A 17 2.36 -12.29 -10.27
N ALA A 18 3.12 -11.98 -10.12
CA ALA A 18 3.59 -10.85 -9.48
C ALA A 18 2.96 -9.67 -10.03
N SER A 19 2.41 -8.93 -9.22
CA SER A 19 1.81 -7.73 -9.63
C SER A 19 2.26 -6.61 -8.75
N ALA A 20 2.26 -5.42 -9.28
CA ALA A 20 2.60 -4.24 -8.54
C ALA A 20 1.46 -3.81 -7.61
N GLN A 21 0.31 -4.47 -7.70
CA GLN A 21 -0.85 -4.15 -6.89
C GLN A 21 -1.08 -5.24 -5.87
N PHE A 22 -1.78 -4.87 -4.81
CA PHE A 22 -2.08 -5.82 -3.76
C PHE A 22 -3.11 -6.83 -4.26
N ARG A 23 -2.88 -8.10 -3.96
CA ARG A 23 -3.75 -9.16 -4.43
C ARG A 23 -5.05 -9.22 -3.65
N ASP A 24 -4.98 -8.98 -2.37
CA ASP A 24 -6.15 -8.96 -1.52
C ASP A 24 -6.00 -7.87 -0.47
N LEU A 25 -7.06 -7.63 0.27
CA LEU A 25 -7.11 -6.54 1.22
C LEU A 25 -6.18 -6.77 2.40
N ASP A 26 -6.03 -8.02 2.85
CA ASP A 26 -5.13 -8.32 3.96
C ASP A 26 -3.68 -8.05 3.57
N ALA A 27 -3.30 -8.41 2.34
CA ALA A 27 -1.98 -8.11 1.83
C ALA A 27 -1.76 -6.60 1.74
N ALA A 28 -2.78 -5.86 1.30
CA ALA A 28 -2.72 -4.41 1.24
C ALA A 28 -2.47 -3.81 2.61
N MET A 29 -3.22 -4.26 3.61
CA MET A 29 -3.07 -3.76 4.97
C MET A 29 -1.68 -4.07 5.53
N SER A 30 -1.21 -5.29 5.33
CA SER A 30 0.11 -5.69 5.81
C SER A 30 1.22 -4.83 5.19
N ASN A 31 1.12 -4.56 3.89
CA ASN A 31 2.11 -3.73 3.20
C ASN A 31 2.07 -2.29 3.68
N LEU A 32 0.88 -1.74 3.91
CA LEU A 32 0.76 -0.38 4.41
C LEU A 32 1.31 -0.24 5.83
N GLU A 33 1.05 -1.23 6.68
CA GLU A 33 1.57 -1.25 8.04
C GLU A 33 3.10 -1.31 8.04
N ARG A 34 3.67 -2.15 7.19
CA ARG A 34 5.12 -2.23 7.07
C ARG A 34 5.71 -0.97 6.48
N GLY A 35 5.02 -0.40 5.51
CA GLY A 35 5.49 0.81 4.84
C GLY A 35 5.50 2.02 5.74
N PHE A 36 4.34 2.35 6.30
CA PHE A 36 4.23 3.53 7.15
C PHE A 36 4.78 3.29 8.56
N GLY A 37 4.67 2.07 9.07
CA GLY A 37 5.16 1.76 10.40
C GLY A 37 6.66 1.53 10.46
N GLY A 38 7.24 0.97 9.41
CA GLY A 38 8.66 0.65 9.36
C GLY A 38 9.48 1.49 8.40
N GLY A 39 8.86 2.42 7.69
CA GLY A 39 9.59 3.25 6.74
C GLY A 39 9.95 2.52 5.45
N ASP A 40 9.22 1.48 5.10
CA ASP A 40 9.49 0.69 3.90
C ASP A 40 8.71 1.29 2.72
N VAL A 41 9.36 2.16 1.97
CA VAL A 41 8.74 2.85 0.84
C VAL A 41 8.30 1.85 -0.23
N ASP A 42 9.11 0.83 -0.50
CA ASP A 42 8.77 -0.17 -1.52
C ASP A 42 7.46 -0.89 -1.20
N ALA A 43 7.20 -1.13 0.08
CA ALA A 43 5.95 -1.77 0.49
C ALA A 43 4.72 -0.92 0.14
N ILE A 44 4.86 0.41 0.16
CA ILE A 44 3.76 1.31 -0.19
C ILE A 44 3.63 1.41 -1.70
N VAL A 45 4.73 1.68 -2.39
CA VAL A 45 4.66 1.94 -3.83
C VAL A 45 4.33 0.69 -4.63
N SER A 46 4.57 -0.49 -4.08
CA SER A 46 4.12 -1.73 -4.71
C SER A 46 2.60 -1.78 -4.86
N GLY A 47 1.89 -1.00 -4.08
CA GLY A 47 0.43 -0.90 -4.18
C GLY A 47 -0.04 0.18 -5.14
N ILE A 48 0.86 0.85 -5.83
CA ILE A 48 0.51 1.88 -6.82
C ILE A 48 0.66 1.27 -8.20
N GLY A 49 -0.38 1.32 -9.01
CA GLY A 49 -0.31 0.81 -10.38
C GLY A 49 0.73 1.54 -11.20
N SER A 50 1.39 0.83 -12.12
CA SER A 50 2.48 1.42 -12.91
C SER A 50 2.03 2.61 -13.76
N ASP A 51 0.77 2.61 -14.20
CA ASP A 51 0.20 3.68 -14.99
C ASP A 51 -0.74 4.57 -14.19
N ALA A 52 -0.76 4.40 -12.87
CA ALA A 52 -1.68 5.11 -12.01
C ALA A 52 -0.97 6.25 -11.29
N GLN A 53 -1.75 7.11 -10.67
CA GLN A 53 -1.26 8.15 -9.81
C GLN A 53 -1.89 8.00 -8.43
N VAL A 54 -1.14 8.39 -7.41
CA VAL A 54 -1.63 8.42 -6.04
C VAL A 54 -1.65 9.88 -5.57
N GLN A 55 -2.69 10.23 -4.84
CA GLN A 55 -2.76 11.55 -4.22
C GLN A 55 -2.06 11.48 -2.87
N LEU A 56 -1.08 12.37 -2.67
CA LEU A 56 -0.34 12.43 -1.41
C LEU A 56 -0.44 13.84 -0.83
N GLN A 57 -0.81 13.92 0.45
CA GLN A 57 -0.91 15.17 1.18
C GLN A 57 -0.39 14.98 2.60
N PHE A 58 0.71 15.63 2.90
CA PHE A 58 1.32 15.58 4.23
C PHE A 58 1.57 17.01 4.72
N PRO A 59 0.51 17.72 5.15
CA PRO A 59 0.65 19.13 5.54
C PRO A 59 1.68 19.32 6.65
N GLY A 60 2.57 20.27 6.46
CA GLY A 60 3.61 20.56 7.43
C GLY A 60 4.77 19.58 7.43
N LEU A 61 4.70 18.52 6.65
CA LEU A 61 5.74 17.50 6.59
C LEU A 61 6.39 17.42 5.23
N ALA A 62 5.61 17.46 4.16
CA ALA A 62 6.13 17.44 2.80
C ALA A 62 5.89 18.80 2.15
N ASP A 63 6.82 19.21 1.30
CA ASP A 63 6.74 20.51 0.62
C ASP A 63 5.73 20.51 -0.51
N LYS A 64 5.40 19.34 -1.02
CA LYS A 64 4.51 19.20 -2.15
C LYS A 64 3.37 18.27 -1.82
N ASP A 65 2.20 18.60 -2.33
CA ASP A 65 1.06 17.69 -2.35
C ASP A 65 0.51 17.64 -3.77
N GLY A 66 -0.32 16.65 -4.04
CA GLY A 66 -0.91 16.47 -5.36
C GLY A 66 -0.91 15.02 -5.79
N PHE A 67 -0.91 14.83 -7.09
CA PHE A 67 -0.95 13.50 -7.70
C PHE A 67 0.43 13.12 -8.20
N PHE A 68 0.88 11.93 -7.86
CA PHE A 68 2.23 11.46 -8.17
C PHE A 68 2.16 10.07 -8.80
N GLY A 69 2.93 9.86 -9.85
CA GLY A 69 3.15 8.52 -10.36
C GLY A 69 4.00 7.72 -9.39
N ARG A 70 4.17 6.42 -9.67
CA ARG A 70 4.86 5.52 -8.74
C ARG A 70 6.26 6.02 -8.38
N ASP A 71 7.06 6.39 -9.37
CA ASP A 71 8.45 6.79 -9.12
C ASP A 71 8.52 8.11 -8.36
N GLN A 72 7.65 9.04 -8.70
CA GLN A 72 7.58 10.33 -8.01
C GLN A 72 7.12 10.14 -6.57
N ALA A 73 6.14 9.25 -6.36
CA ALA A 73 5.66 8.94 -5.02
C ALA A 73 6.78 8.30 -4.19
N ALA A 74 7.56 7.39 -4.78
CA ALA A 74 8.68 6.78 -4.08
C ALA A 74 9.68 7.82 -3.63
N ASN A 75 10.02 8.76 -4.49
CA ASN A 75 10.96 9.83 -4.16
C ASN A 75 10.42 10.72 -3.04
N LEU A 76 9.15 11.09 -3.11
CA LEU A 76 8.54 11.92 -2.09
C LEU A 76 8.53 11.20 -0.74
N LEU A 77 8.14 9.93 -0.75
CA LEU A 77 8.06 9.15 0.49
C LEU A 77 9.44 8.87 1.08
N ASP A 78 10.44 8.62 0.24
CA ASP A 78 11.82 8.46 0.71
C ASP A 78 12.29 9.71 1.47
N GLY A 79 12.10 10.87 0.87
CA GLY A 79 12.48 12.13 1.50
C GLY A 79 11.71 12.38 2.79
N LEU A 80 10.40 12.12 2.76
CA LEU A 80 9.54 12.29 3.92
C LEU A 80 9.98 11.37 5.07
N PHE A 81 10.19 10.09 4.78
CA PHE A 81 10.54 9.11 5.81
C PHE A 81 11.92 9.35 6.40
N ASN A 82 12.86 9.84 5.59
CA ASN A 82 14.15 10.26 6.11
C ASN A 82 14.02 11.43 7.07
N LYS A 83 13.04 12.29 6.84
CA LYS A 83 12.81 13.48 7.66
C LYS A 83 12.08 13.13 8.95
N VAL A 84 10.99 12.33 8.85
CA VAL A 84 10.12 12.11 10.01
C VAL A 84 10.41 10.81 10.75
N LYS A 85 11.13 9.89 10.14
CA LYS A 85 11.55 8.61 10.73
C LYS A 85 10.38 7.84 11.34
N PRO A 86 9.59 7.16 10.51
CA PRO A 86 8.45 6.38 11.00
C PRO A 86 8.87 5.33 12.00
N SER A 87 8.05 5.14 13.05
CA SER A 87 8.30 4.15 14.08
C SER A 87 7.10 3.25 14.35
N GLY A 88 5.94 3.56 13.79
CA GLY A 88 4.77 2.71 13.98
C GLY A 88 3.58 3.19 13.19
N PHE A 89 2.71 2.25 12.87
CA PHE A 89 1.43 2.54 12.24
C PHE A 89 0.41 1.57 12.80
N GLU A 90 -0.64 2.11 13.38
CA GLU A 90 -1.69 1.31 13.98
C GLU A 90 -3.02 1.66 13.33
N ARG A 91 -3.69 0.66 12.78
CA ARG A 91 -5.00 0.84 12.18
C ARG A 91 -6.02 1.10 13.29
N VAL A 92 -6.72 2.24 13.19
CA VAL A 92 -7.73 2.65 14.15
C VAL A 92 -9.11 2.23 13.67
N SER A 93 -9.42 2.47 12.40
CA SER A 93 -10.68 2.07 11.82
C SER A 93 -10.50 1.82 10.33
N ALA A 94 -11.43 1.04 9.79
CA ALA A 94 -11.44 0.76 8.37
C ALA A 94 -12.89 0.60 7.94
N LYS A 95 -13.24 1.25 6.83
CA LYS A 95 -14.60 1.27 6.32
C LYS A 95 -14.60 1.08 4.82
N GLY A 96 -15.64 0.44 4.33
CA GLY A 96 -15.85 0.28 2.91
C GLY A 96 -16.46 -1.06 2.62
N ALA A 97 -17.07 -1.16 1.47
CA ALA A 97 -17.66 -2.40 1.02
C ALA A 97 -16.76 -2.95 -0.10
N ARG A 98 -16.34 -4.19 0.04
CA ARG A 98 -15.60 -4.87 -1.02
C ARG A 98 -16.39 -4.86 -2.33
N SER A 99 -17.72 -4.96 -2.20
CA SER A 99 -18.61 -4.93 -3.36
C SER A 99 -18.56 -3.60 -4.11
N GLU A 100 -18.18 -2.52 -3.44
CA GLU A 100 -18.05 -1.21 -4.06
C GLU A 100 -16.64 -0.92 -4.55
N GLY A 101 -15.70 -1.82 -4.24
CA GLY A 101 -14.33 -1.67 -4.70
C GLY A 101 -13.56 -0.53 -4.05
N GLN A 102 -14.00 -0.05 -2.89
CA GLN A 102 -13.32 1.00 -2.15
C GLN A 102 -13.20 0.65 -0.68
N TYR A 103 -12.10 1.11 -0.08
CA TYR A 103 -11.84 0.87 1.32
C TYR A 103 -11.08 2.08 1.88
N HIS A 104 -11.55 2.57 3.03
CA HIS A 104 -10.97 3.73 3.68
C HIS A 104 -10.40 3.33 5.03
N ILE A 105 -9.15 3.67 5.25
CA ILE A 105 -8.43 3.30 6.47
C ILE A 105 -8.04 4.57 7.20
N LYS A 106 -8.26 4.56 8.51
CA LYS A 106 -7.71 5.57 9.40
C LYS A 106 -6.73 4.88 10.33
N GLY A 107 -5.51 5.39 10.41
CA GLY A 107 -4.49 4.85 11.27
C GLY A 107 -3.75 5.92 12.04
N ARG A 108 -3.16 5.52 13.14
CA ARG A 108 -2.27 6.38 13.92
C ARG A 108 -0.85 6.13 13.46
N TRP A 109 -0.22 7.16 12.97
CA TRP A 109 1.14 7.10 12.43
C TRP A 109 2.10 7.75 13.41
N SER A 110 3.04 6.97 13.91
CA SER A 110 4.03 7.43 14.88
C SER A 110 5.33 7.73 14.18
N THR A 111 5.86 8.93 14.38
CA THR A 111 7.12 9.35 13.77
C THR A 111 7.92 10.15 14.79
N ALA A 112 9.19 10.39 14.46
CA ALA A 112 10.03 11.26 15.28
C ALA A 112 9.53 12.71 15.29
N ALA A 113 8.72 13.08 14.28
CA ALA A 113 8.10 14.41 14.21
C ALA A 113 6.76 14.47 14.94
N GLY A 114 6.36 13.41 15.63
CA GLY A 114 5.11 13.33 16.38
C GLY A 114 4.15 12.36 15.76
N ASP A 115 3.04 12.12 16.47
CA ASP A 115 2.00 11.21 15.98
C ASP A 115 0.97 11.99 15.19
N ARG A 116 0.49 11.36 14.14
CA ARG A 116 -0.54 11.94 13.27
C ARG A 116 -1.51 10.87 12.82
N ASP A 117 -2.72 11.28 12.51
CA ASP A 117 -3.66 10.38 11.87
C ASP A 117 -3.37 10.35 10.37
N LEU A 118 -3.38 9.13 9.81
CA LEU A 118 -3.31 8.95 8.37
C LEU A 118 -4.65 8.44 7.87
N TYR A 119 -5.03 8.95 6.71
CA TYR A 119 -6.24 8.53 6.01
C TYR A 119 -5.81 7.98 4.66
N ILE A 120 -6.06 6.70 4.45
CA ILE A 120 -5.62 5.99 3.26
C ILE A 120 -6.85 5.45 2.55
N THR A 121 -6.93 5.68 1.24
CA THR A 121 -7.99 5.13 0.42
C THR A 121 -7.42 4.12 -0.54
N LEU A 122 -8.01 2.94 -0.54
CA LEU A 122 -7.71 1.87 -1.48
C LEU A 122 -8.87 1.71 -2.44
N GLN A 123 -8.57 1.38 -3.68
CA GLN A 123 -9.56 1.12 -4.70
C GLN A 123 -9.23 -0.21 -5.38
N GLN A 124 -10.25 -1.03 -5.58
CA GLN A 124 -10.09 -2.27 -6.31
C GLN A 124 -10.24 -2.00 -7.80
N LYS A 125 -9.28 -2.49 -8.56
CA LYS A 125 -9.28 -2.38 -10.00
C LYS A 125 -8.72 -3.66 -10.58
N ASP A 126 -9.46 -4.28 -11.48
CA ASP A 126 -9.06 -5.55 -12.12
C ASP A 126 -8.72 -6.62 -11.09
N GLY A 127 -9.52 -6.70 -10.03
CA GLY A 127 -9.34 -7.69 -8.99
C GLY A 127 -8.22 -7.43 -8.00
N ARG A 128 -7.59 -6.28 -8.09
CA ARG A 128 -6.45 -5.93 -7.23
C ARG A 128 -6.71 -4.62 -6.49
N TRP A 129 -6.13 -4.51 -5.31
CA TRP A 129 -6.26 -3.31 -4.51
C TRP A 129 -5.09 -2.37 -4.77
N THR A 130 -5.39 -1.11 -5.02
CA THR A 130 -4.37 -0.10 -5.28
C THR A 130 -4.58 1.09 -4.33
N VAL A 131 -3.47 1.69 -3.93
CA VAL A 131 -3.50 2.89 -3.10
C VAL A 131 -3.79 4.08 -4.01
N VAL A 132 -4.85 4.81 -3.74
CA VAL A 132 -5.21 5.98 -4.55
C VAL A 132 -5.04 7.30 -3.81
N SER A 133 -4.99 7.27 -2.48
CA SER A 133 -4.85 8.50 -1.70
C SER A 133 -4.25 8.19 -0.33
N VAL A 134 -3.31 9.03 0.10
CA VAL A 134 -2.79 9.04 1.46
C VAL A 134 -2.74 10.50 1.92
N ARG A 135 -3.33 10.75 3.09
CA ARG A 135 -3.39 12.11 3.63
C ARG A 135 -3.14 12.05 5.14
N SER A 136 -2.27 12.90 5.63
CA SER A 136 -2.08 13.03 7.07
C SER A 136 -2.91 14.22 7.58
N ALA A 137 -3.30 14.13 8.85
CA ALA A 137 -3.89 15.28 9.53
C ALA A 137 -2.85 16.38 9.65
N GLY A 138 -3.28 17.60 9.51
CA GLY A 138 -2.39 18.76 9.53
C GLY A 138 -1.88 19.16 10.89
#